data_dfa2878d367510272c1ac6989ba65da6
#
_entry.id   dfa2878d367510272c1ac6989ba65da6
#
_cell.length_a   1.000
_cell.length_b   1.000
_cell.length_c   1.000
_cell.angle_alpha   90.00
_cell.angle_beta   90.00
_cell.angle_gamma   90.00
#
_symmetry.space_group_name_H-M   'P 1'
#
loop_
_entity.id
_entity.type
_entity.pdbx_description
1 polymer ?
#
loop_
_entity_poly.entity_id
_entity_poly.type
_entity_poly.pdbx_seq_one_letter_code
_entity_poly.pdbx_strand_id
1 'polypeptide(L)'
;MFNTVVVATDGSESVSRAADCALDLAARFDATVHVLYVLDETQVESLPEDVHDEVREALNEQSTEALEAMAAANRERSAPVDLETAVRVGRPTERIIGYAEEVDADVIAVGTRGRHGEHSFLLGSVAERVVRTCPVPVLTVRQLN
;
A
#
# COMPACT_ATOMS: atom_id res chain seq x y z
N MET A 1 -0.86 -19.36 10.22
CA MET A 1 -0.18 -19.21 8.96
C MET A 1 0.00 -17.73 8.56
N PHE A 2 -1.09 -17.00 8.48
CA PHE A 2 -0.98 -15.56 8.16
C PHE A 2 -0.92 -14.75 9.44
N ASN A 3 0.30 -14.42 9.88
CA ASN A 3 0.51 -13.63 11.10
C ASN A 3 0.75 -12.15 10.80
N THR A 4 1.26 -11.85 9.61
CA THR A 4 1.61 -10.48 9.23
C THR A 4 1.20 -10.23 7.79
N VAL A 5 0.40 -9.19 7.60
CA VAL A 5 -0.13 -8.78 6.29
C VAL A 5 0.37 -7.38 5.99
N VAL A 6 0.92 -7.17 4.80
CA VAL A 6 1.31 -5.83 4.35
C VAL A 6 0.32 -5.35 3.31
N VAL A 7 -0.22 -4.16 3.48
CA VAL A 7 -1.07 -3.50 2.48
C VAL A 7 -0.28 -2.32 1.94
N ALA A 8 -0.03 -2.31 0.64
CA ALA A 8 0.64 -1.18 0.01
C ALA A 8 -0.40 -0.23 -0.55
N THR A 9 -0.29 1.05 -0.21
CA THR A 9 -1.21 2.07 -0.67
C THR A 9 -0.46 3.26 -1.26
N ASP A 10 -1.04 3.87 -2.26
CA ASP A 10 -0.57 5.15 -2.82
C ASP A 10 -1.58 6.26 -2.52
N GLY A 11 -2.55 5.98 -1.65
CA GLY A 11 -3.60 6.92 -1.29
C GLY A 11 -4.77 6.96 -2.25
N SER A 12 -4.74 6.17 -3.32
CA SER A 12 -5.82 6.15 -4.30
C SER A 12 -6.97 5.26 -3.82
N GLU A 13 -8.16 5.50 -4.38
CA GLU A 13 -9.32 4.68 -4.06
C GLU A 13 -9.18 3.24 -4.57
N SER A 14 -8.29 3.02 -5.53
CA SER A 14 -8.08 1.69 -6.09
C SER A 14 -7.55 0.68 -5.07
N VAL A 15 -7.07 1.15 -3.93
CA VAL A 15 -6.57 0.29 -2.87
C VAL A 15 -7.65 -0.10 -1.86
N SER A 16 -8.79 0.60 -1.83
CA SER A 16 -9.77 0.39 -0.77
C SER A 16 -10.30 -1.04 -0.66
N ARG A 17 -10.60 -1.68 -1.79
CA ARG A 17 -11.05 -3.07 -1.76
C ARG A 17 -9.96 -4.03 -1.32
N ALA A 18 -8.71 -3.77 -1.74
CA ALA A 18 -7.57 -4.57 -1.30
C ALA A 18 -7.38 -4.44 0.20
N ALA A 19 -7.51 -3.22 0.72
CA ALA A 19 -7.40 -2.97 2.16
C ALA A 19 -8.50 -3.70 2.92
N ASP A 20 -9.74 -3.63 2.46
CA ASP A 20 -10.85 -4.33 3.11
C ASP A 20 -10.62 -5.84 3.15
N CYS A 21 -10.17 -6.41 2.05
CA CYS A 21 -9.85 -7.83 2.00
C CYS A 21 -8.72 -8.21 2.96
N ALA A 22 -7.69 -7.37 3.02
CA ALA A 22 -6.57 -7.60 3.92
C ALA A 22 -6.98 -7.54 5.38
N LEU A 23 -7.84 -6.58 5.73
CA LEU A 23 -8.34 -6.45 7.10
C LEU A 23 -9.21 -7.64 7.49
N ASP A 24 -10.07 -8.10 6.58
CA ASP A 24 -10.87 -9.31 6.81
C ASP A 24 -9.98 -10.53 7.01
N LEU A 25 -8.97 -10.68 6.17
CA LEU A 25 -8.04 -11.80 6.28
C LEU A 25 -7.32 -11.76 7.62
N ALA A 26 -6.83 -10.58 8.01
CA ALA A 26 -6.12 -10.40 9.27
C ALA A 26 -7.03 -10.69 10.47
N ALA A 27 -8.29 -10.27 10.41
CA ALA A 27 -9.22 -10.53 11.50
C ALA A 27 -9.44 -12.04 11.69
N ARG A 28 -9.52 -12.78 10.59
CA ARG A 28 -9.75 -14.23 10.66
C ARG A 28 -8.57 -15.00 11.20
N PHE A 29 -7.35 -14.52 10.96
CA PHE A 29 -6.13 -15.20 11.40
C PHE A 29 -5.47 -14.53 12.60
N ASP A 30 -6.09 -13.51 13.16
CA ASP A 30 -5.53 -12.74 14.27
C ASP A 30 -4.14 -12.20 13.91
N ALA A 31 -4.03 -11.67 12.71
CA ALA A 31 -2.78 -11.15 12.16
C ALA A 31 -2.63 -9.65 12.40
N THR A 32 -1.39 -9.16 12.33
CA THR A 32 -1.10 -7.73 12.33
C THR A 32 -1.06 -7.23 10.91
N VAL A 33 -1.67 -6.07 10.65
CA VAL A 33 -1.65 -5.43 9.35
C VAL A 33 -0.67 -4.27 9.38
N HIS A 34 0.24 -4.24 8.43
CA HIS A 34 1.13 -3.10 8.20
C HIS A 34 0.66 -2.38 6.94
N VAL A 35 0.26 -1.14 7.10
CA VAL A 35 -0.13 -0.31 5.96
C VAL A 35 1.07 0.53 5.57
N LEU A 36 1.56 0.29 4.37
CA LEU A 36 2.75 0.94 3.86
C LEU A 36 2.40 1.96 2.77
N TYR A 37 2.84 3.19 2.94
CA TYR A 37 2.77 4.20 1.91
C TYR A 37 4.18 4.44 1.37
N VAL A 38 4.35 4.32 0.06
CA VAL A 38 5.64 4.59 -0.55
C VAL A 38 5.59 5.92 -1.29
N LEU A 39 6.46 6.83 -0.89
CA LEU A 39 6.66 8.08 -1.60
C LEU A 39 7.56 7.77 -2.80
N ASP A 40 7.01 7.93 -4.01
CA ASP A 40 7.73 7.61 -5.22
C ASP A 40 8.72 8.72 -5.54
N GLU A 41 9.99 8.47 -5.30
CA GLU A 41 11.06 9.42 -5.51
C GLU A 41 11.17 9.87 -6.96
N THR A 42 10.77 9.02 -7.91
CA THR A 42 10.81 9.39 -9.32
C THR A 42 9.86 10.52 -9.66
N GLN A 43 8.77 10.66 -8.92
CA GLN A 43 7.85 11.76 -9.10
C GLN A 43 8.50 13.10 -8.74
N VAL A 44 9.34 13.10 -7.72
CA VAL A 44 10.06 14.30 -7.30
C VAL A 44 11.21 14.60 -8.25
N GLU A 45 11.99 13.59 -8.61
CA GLU A 45 13.15 13.75 -9.47
C GLU A 45 12.81 14.28 -10.86
N SER A 46 11.62 14.00 -11.35
CA SER A 46 11.18 14.45 -12.68
C SER A 46 10.81 15.92 -12.71
N LEU A 47 10.73 16.58 -11.57
CA LEU A 47 10.33 17.97 -11.47
C LEU A 47 11.55 18.89 -11.35
N PRO A 48 11.39 20.21 -11.64
CA PRO A 48 12.47 21.16 -11.41
C PRO A 48 12.92 21.14 -9.95
N GLU A 49 14.21 21.27 -9.73
CA GLU A 49 14.80 21.14 -8.40
C GLU A 49 14.25 22.16 -7.38
N ASP A 50 13.89 23.33 -7.85
CA ASP A 50 13.39 24.41 -6.98
C ASP A 50 12.02 24.13 -6.36
N VAL A 51 11.28 23.13 -6.84
CA VAL A 51 9.98 22.73 -6.27
C VAL A 51 10.03 21.41 -5.50
N HIS A 52 11.21 20.78 -5.42
CA HIS A 52 11.33 19.46 -4.76
C HIS A 52 10.85 19.48 -3.32
N ASP A 53 11.25 20.48 -2.53
CA ASP A 53 10.87 20.55 -1.12
C ASP A 53 9.38 20.71 -0.93
N GLU A 54 8.73 21.54 -1.75
CA GLU A 54 7.29 21.74 -1.68
C GLU A 54 6.53 20.47 -2.05
N VAL A 55 7.02 19.76 -3.08
CA VAL A 55 6.38 18.52 -3.52
C VAL A 55 6.55 17.42 -2.47
N ARG A 56 7.73 17.28 -1.89
CA ARG A 56 7.96 16.31 -0.83
C ARG A 56 7.05 16.56 0.37
N GLU A 57 6.89 17.81 0.75
CA GLU A 57 6.01 18.17 1.85
C GLU A 57 4.56 17.81 1.54
N ALA A 58 4.10 18.11 0.33
CA ALA A 58 2.74 17.75 -0.10
C ALA A 58 2.53 16.24 -0.10
N LEU A 59 3.51 15.49 -0.58
CA LEU A 59 3.43 14.02 -0.59
C LEU A 59 3.42 13.45 0.82
N ASN A 60 4.20 14.04 1.72
CA ASN A 60 4.18 13.63 3.13
C ASN A 60 2.82 13.87 3.76
N GLU A 61 2.18 14.99 3.48
CA GLU A 61 0.84 15.26 3.98
C GLU A 61 -0.18 14.26 3.43
N GLN A 62 -0.08 13.94 2.14
CA GLN A 62 -0.96 12.96 1.52
C GLN A 62 -0.78 11.58 2.15
N SER A 63 0.46 11.20 2.44
CA SER A 63 0.71 9.90 3.06
C SER A 63 0.13 9.84 4.46
N THR A 64 0.28 10.91 5.23
CA THR A 64 -0.28 10.99 6.59
C THR A 64 -1.79 10.86 6.55
N GLU A 65 -2.45 11.57 5.63
CA GLU A 65 -3.91 11.51 5.49
C GLU A 65 -4.38 10.11 5.08
N ALA A 66 -3.69 9.48 4.14
CA ALA A 66 -4.06 8.15 3.66
C ALA A 66 -3.93 7.11 4.77
N LEU A 67 -2.83 7.15 5.51
CA LEU A 67 -2.59 6.20 6.60
C LEU A 67 -3.57 6.43 7.75
N GLU A 68 -3.84 7.68 8.07
CA GLU A 68 -4.81 8.02 9.12
C GLU A 68 -6.22 7.54 8.76
N ALA A 69 -6.61 7.68 7.49
CA ALA A 69 -7.91 7.21 7.03
C ALA A 69 -8.04 5.70 7.16
N MET A 70 -7.00 4.96 6.86
CA MET A 70 -7.01 3.51 7.01
C MET A 70 -7.05 3.08 8.48
N ALA A 71 -6.30 3.77 9.32
CA ALA A 71 -6.33 3.50 10.76
C ALA A 71 -7.73 3.78 11.33
N ALA A 72 -8.36 4.87 10.91
CA ALA A 72 -9.71 5.21 11.35
C ALA A 72 -10.73 4.16 10.89
N ALA A 73 -10.63 3.71 9.64
CA ALA A 73 -11.51 2.67 9.12
C ALA A 73 -11.39 1.37 9.92
N ASN A 74 -10.16 1.02 10.30
CA ASN A 74 -9.93 -0.17 11.12
C ASN A 74 -10.62 -0.03 12.49
N ARG A 75 -10.50 1.12 13.12
CA ARG A 75 -11.11 1.35 14.45
C ARG A 75 -12.63 1.23 14.42
N GLU A 76 -13.25 1.52 13.28
CA GLU A 76 -14.70 1.45 13.11
C GLU A 76 -15.21 0.04 12.80
N ARG A 77 -14.32 -0.90 12.55
CA ARG A 77 -14.72 -2.28 12.25
C ARG A 77 -15.27 -2.95 13.51
N SER A 78 -16.17 -3.91 13.31
CA SER A 78 -16.71 -4.71 14.42
C SER A 78 -15.63 -5.55 15.09
N ALA A 79 -14.59 -5.91 14.34
CA ALA A 79 -13.46 -6.65 14.87
C ALA A 79 -12.16 -5.97 14.39
N PRO A 80 -11.76 -4.88 15.04
CA PRO A 80 -10.51 -4.21 14.67
C PRO A 80 -9.31 -5.11 14.82
N VAL A 81 -8.33 -4.95 13.93
CA VAL A 81 -7.09 -5.73 13.98
C VAL A 81 -5.96 -4.85 14.47
N ASP A 82 -4.85 -5.46 14.87
CA ASP A 82 -3.63 -4.71 15.17
C ASP A 82 -3.12 -4.12 13.86
N LEU A 83 -2.98 -2.82 13.82
CA LEU A 83 -2.60 -2.11 12.62
C LEU A 83 -1.45 -1.17 12.90
N GLU A 84 -0.40 -1.27 12.08
CA GLU A 84 0.75 -0.37 12.12
C GLU A 84 0.87 0.34 10.78
N THR A 85 1.39 1.54 10.78
CA THR A 85 1.57 2.31 9.56
C THR A 85 3.04 2.62 9.36
N ALA A 86 3.44 2.74 8.10
CA ALA A 86 4.83 3.07 7.76
C ALA A 86 4.88 3.85 6.46
N VAL A 87 5.87 4.71 6.35
CA VAL A 87 6.17 5.47 5.14
C VAL A 87 7.60 5.14 4.73
N ARG A 88 7.80 4.85 3.46
CA ARG A 88 9.14 4.65 2.90
C ARG A 88 9.28 5.49 1.64
N VAL A 89 10.49 5.90 1.33
CA VAL A 89 10.79 6.72 0.16
C VAL A 89 11.64 5.90 -0.80
N GLY A 90 11.30 5.92 -2.07
CA GLY A 90 12.07 5.23 -3.08
C GLY A 90 11.21 4.73 -4.22
N ARG A 91 11.67 3.67 -4.85
CA ARG A 91 10.91 3.03 -5.93
C ARG A 91 9.85 2.11 -5.33
N PRO A 92 8.59 2.26 -5.71
CA PRO A 92 7.50 1.54 -5.04
C PRO A 92 7.70 0.03 -4.96
N THR A 93 8.01 -0.64 -6.07
CA THR A 93 8.16 -2.11 -6.05
C THR A 93 9.25 -2.55 -5.09
N GLU A 94 10.41 -1.90 -5.16
CA GLU A 94 11.54 -2.26 -4.30
C GLU A 94 11.23 -2.02 -2.82
N ARG A 95 10.56 -0.92 -2.52
CA ARG A 95 10.23 -0.60 -1.13
C ARG A 95 9.16 -1.49 -0.56
N ILE A 96 8.17 -1.87 -1.37
CA ILE A 96 7.12 -2.80 -0.93
C ILE A 96 7.73 -4.15 -0.58
N ILE A 97 8.54 -4.71 -1.47
CA ILE A 97 9.15 -6.02 -1.25
C ILE A 97 10.13 -5.96 -0.08
N GLY A 98 10.95 -4.91 -0.02
CA GLY A 98 11.89 -4.72 1.08
C GLY A 98 11.21 -4.61 2.43
N TYR A 99 10.12 -3.86 2.50
CA TYR A 99 9.36 -3.73 3.74
C TYR A 99 8.72 -5.05 4.14
N ALA A 100 8.17 -5.79 3.19
CA ALA A 100 7.60 -7.10 3.47
C ALA A 100 8.65 -8.06 4.06
N GLU A 101 9.87 -8.00 3.56
CA GLU A 101 10.97 -8.79 4.10
C GLU A 101 11.34 -8.32 5.52
N GLU A 102 11.37 -7.01 5.72
CA GLU A 102 11.71 -6.41 7.01
C GLU A 102 10.77 -6.86 8.14
N VAL A 103 9.47 -6.97 7.85
CA VAL A 103 8.47 -7.35 8.84
C VAL A 103 8.08 -8.84 8.79
N ASP A 104 8.75 -9.61 7.96
CA ASP A 104 8.46 -11.03 7.75
C ASP A 104 7.00 -11.25 7.36
N ALA A 105 6.54 -10.51 6.37
CA ALA A 105 5.16 -10.60 5.91
C ALA A 105 4.84 -11.97 5.32
N ASP A 106 3.65 -12.44 5.60
CA ASP A 106 3.13 -13.71 5.06
C ASP A 106 2.36 -13.50 3.76
N VAL A 107 1.88 -12.28 3.54
CA VAL A 107 1.16 -11.92 2.32
C VAL A 107 1.22 -10.40 2.13
N ILE A 108 1.25 -9.98 0.88
CA ILE A 108 1.14 -8.56 0.50
C ILE A 108 -0.17 -8.37 -0.24
N ALA A 109 -0.93 -7.34 0.11
CA ALA A 109 -2.16 -6.98 -0.60
C ALA A 109 -1.93 -5.68 -1.37
N VAL A 110 -2.27 -5.69 -2.64
CA VAL A 110 -2.14 -4.52 -3.51
C VAL A 110 -3.39 -4.36 -4.36
N GLY A 111 -3.74 -3.12 -4.68
CA GLY A 111 -4.77 -2.85 -5.67
C GLY A 111 -4.23 -3.10 -7.07
N THR A 112 -5.11 -3.33 -8.01
CA THR A 112 -4.71 -3.63 -9.39
C THR A 112 -4.44 -2.39 -10.23
N ARG A 113 -4.85 -1.20 -9.76
CA ARG A 113 -4.61 0.06 -10.45
C ARG A 113 -3.85 1.01 -9.55
N GLY A 114 -2.98 1.82 -10.15
CA GLY A 114 -2.29 2.85 -9.42
C GLY A 114 -3.05 4.17 -9.43
N ARG A 115 -2.38 5.19 -8.91
CA ARG A 115 -2.92 6.54 -8.76
C ARG A 115 -3.43 7.14 -10.07
N HIS A 116 -2.85 6.76 -11.21
CA HIS A 116 -3.19 7.32 -12.50
C HIS A 116 -4.35 6.63 -13.20
N GLY A 117 -5.03 5.72 -12.53
CA GLY A 117 -6.27 5.15 -13.02
C GLY A 117 -6.16 4.37 -14.32
N GLU A 118 -5.24 3.44 -14.39
CA GLU A 118 -5.05 2.62 -15.57
C GLU A 118 -6.32 1.87 -16.00
N HIS A 119 -6.35 1.41 -17.23
CA HIS A 119 -7.49 0.69 -17.78
C HIS A 119 -7.87 -0.52 -16.94
N SER A 120 -9.18 -0.78 -16.90
CA SER A 120 -9.78 -1.74 -15.98
C SER A 120 -9.33 -3.20 -16.14
N PHE A 121 -8.72 -3.55 -17.27
CA PHE A 121 -8.33 -4.93 -17.53
C PHE A 121 -6.86 -5.25 -17.27
N LEU A 122 -6.06 -4.25 -17.01
CA LEU A 122 -4.63 -4.43 -16.84
C LEU A 122 -4.22 -4.17 -15.40
N LEU A 123 -3.25 -4.93 -14.93
CA LEU A 123 -2.61 -4.64 -13.66
C LEU A 123 -1.79 -3.36 -13.82
N GLY A 124 -1.80 -2.53 -12.80
CA GLY A 124 -0.89 -1.40 -12.75
C GLY A 124 0.55 -1.88 -12.72
N SER A 125 1.47 -1.03 -13.16
CA SER A 125 2.87 -1.40 -13.27
C SER A 125 3.49 -1.87 -11.95
N VAL A 126 3.15 -1.22 -10.85
CA VAL A 126 3.66 -1.60 -9.53
C VAL A 126 3.10 -2.96 -9.12
N ALA A 127 1.77 -3.15 -9.26
CA ALA A 127 1.14 -4.42 -8.90
C ALA A 127 1.71 -5.58 -9.72
N GLU A 128 1.89 -5.39 -11.02
CA GLU A 128 2.46 -6.40 -11.89
C GLU A 128 3.87 -6.79 -11.45
N ARG A 129 4.70 -5.80 -11.16
CA ARG A 129 6.07 -6.07 -10.74
C ARG A 129 6.14 -6.76 -9.39
N VAL A 130 5.29 -6.36 -8.47
CA VAL A 130 5.23 -7.02 -7.15
C VAL A 130 4.83 -8.48 -7.31
N VAL A 131 3.78 -8.75 -8.12
CA VAL A 131 3.35 -10.13 -8.36
C VAL A 131 4.45 -10.96 -8.98
N ARG A 132 5.20 -10.37 -9.91
CA ARG A 132 6.23 -11.09 -10.66
C ARG A 132 7.49 -11.38 -9.82
N THR A 133 7.84 -10.50 -8.92
CA THR A 133 9.15 -10.57 -8.25
C THR A 133 9.11 -10.84 -6.76
N CYS A 134 7.96 -10.71 -6.13
CA CYS A 134 7.84 -10.88 -4.69
C CYS A 134 7.88 -12.35 -4.28
N PRO A 135 8.74 -12.72 -3.31
CA PRO A 135 8.80 -14.12 -2.87
C PRO A 135 7.65 -14.56 -1.96
N VAL A 136 6.88 -13.61 -1.40
CA VAL A 136 5.73 -13.98 -0.57
C VAL A 136 4.44 -13.90 -1.40
N PRO A 137 3.37 -14.59 -0.98
CA PRO A 137 2.08 -14.53 -1.67
C PRO A 137 1.60 -13.10 -1.83
N VAL A 138 1.02 -12.80 -2.97
CA VAL A 138 0.49 -11.46 -3.26
C VAL A 138 -1.01 -11.57 -3.55
N LEU A 139 -1.79 -10.83 -2.78
CA LEU A 139 -3.23 -10.72 -2.97
C LEU A 139 -3.50 -9.46 -3.80
N THR A 140 -4.02 -9.65 -5.00
CA THR A 140 -4.41 -8.52 -5.83
C THR A 140 -5.93 -8.45 -5.85
N VAL A 141 -6.45 -7.25 -5.65
CA VAL A 141 -7.90 -7.05 -5.62
C VAL A 141 -8.27 -5.97 -6.61
N ARG A 142 -9.15 -6.33 -7.54
CA ARG A 142 -9.59 -5.41 -8.56
C ARG A 142 -10.52 -4.36 -7.96
N GLN A 143 -10.27 -3.11 -8.28
CA GLN A 143 -11.18 -2.04 -7.90
C GLN A 143 -12.36 -2.02 -8.87
N LEU A 144 -13.56 -2.08 -8.33
CA LEU A 144 -14.77 -2.00 -9.13
C LEU A 144 -15.23 -0.55 -9.19
N ASN A 145 -14.71 0.16 -10.17
CA ASN A 145 -14.91 1.58 -10.39
C ASN A 145 -15.54 2.33 -9.25
#